data_0e72152178e0b46e8ea1a3db3e047d1a
#
_entry.id   0e72152178e0b46e8ea1a3db3e047d1a
#
_cell.length_a   1.000
_cell.length_b   1.000
_cell.length_c   1.000
_cell.angle_alpha   90.00
_cell.angle_beta   90.00
_cell.angle_gamma   90.00
#
_symmetry.space_group_name_H-M   'P 1'
#
loop_
_entity.id
_entity.type
_entity.pdbx_description
1 polymer ?
#
loop_
_entity_poly.entity_id
_entity_poly.type
_entity_poly.pdbx_seq_one_letter_code
_entity_poly.pdbx_strand_id
1 'polypeptide(L)'
;PNLYKLMNKADSLNLLTREGKLLRNQIDTIYQFMNHRWGDLTPLGARQHRDMARRMYHRFRPAFTPQDGKVTLVAQSTTVPRSMASMAAFVADMRGYTPTAEFSMDPSNGYDNTLRFFKGKEYQQYLSKGSWKKILRAYQEKHTPTRLIDRIFKKGWEQIIPDPIT
;
A
#
# COMPACT_ATOMS: atom_id res chain seq x y z
N PRO A 1 3.56 -3.76 -12.48
CA PRO A 1 3.70 -4.06 -13.92
C PRO A 1 4.89 -3.36 -14.57
N ASN A 2 5.15 -2.08 -14.25
CA ASN A 2 6.22 -1.31 -14.90
C ASN A 2 7.61 -1.85 -14.56
N LEU A 3 7.87 -2.11 -13.29
CA LEU A 3 9.15 -2.64 -12.83
C LEU A 3 9.42 -4.04 -13.43
N TYR A 4 8.43 -4.92 -13.48
CA TYR A 4 8.53 -6.23 -14.11
C TYR A 4 8.92 -6.13 -15.58
N LYS A 5 8.26 -5.26 -16.35
CA LYS A 5 8.57 -5.02 -17.76
C LYS A 5 9.96 -4.44 -17.95
N LEU A 6 10.34 -3.49 -17.08
CA LEU A 6 11.67 -2.87 -17.12
C LEU A 6 12.78 -3.90 -16.90
N MET A 7 12.64 -4.74 -15.86
CA MET A 7 13.65 -5.76 -15.53
C MET A 7 13.79 -6.82 -16.61
N ASN A 8 12.68 -7.25 -17.23
CA ASN A 8 12.72 -8.18 -18.35
C ASN A 8 13.36 -7.54 -19.60
N LYS A 9 13.07 -6.28 -19.88
CA LYS A 9 13.73 -5.55 -20.96
C LYS A 9 15.24 -5.39 -20.71
N ALA A 10 15.61 -5.06 -19.47
CA ALA A 10 17.02 -4.97 -19.09
C ALA A 10 17.76 -6.31 -19.23
N ASP A 11 17.10 -7.42 -18.91
CA ASP A 11 17.67 -8.76 -19.04
C ASP A 11 17.87 -9.14 -20.51
N SER A 12 16.85 -8.90 -21.35
CA SER A 12 16.94 -9.18 -22.80
C SER A 12 18.06 -8.38 -23.50
N LEU A 13 18.40 -7.20 -22.99
CA LEU A 13 19.49 -6.37 -23.48
C LEU A 13 20.84 -6.64 -22.78
N ASN A 14 20.90 -7.66 -21.91
CA ASN A 14 22.07 -8.01 -21.10
C ASN A 14 22.60 -6.83 -20.24
N LEU A 15 21.71 -5.98 -19.79
CA LEU A 15 22.03 -4.79 -18.97
C LEU A 15 21.96 -5.05 -17.45
N LEU A 16 21.62 -6.26 -17.01
CA LEU A 16 21.58 -6.58 -15.58
C LEU A 16 22.95 -7.04 -15.07
N THR A 17 23.31 -6.55 -13.88
CA THR A 17 24.40 -7.10 -13.08
C THR A 17 23.99 -8.46 -12.49
N ARG A 18 24.87 -9.11 -11.73
CA ARG A 18 24.52 -10.32 -10.97
C ARG A 18 23.39 -10.04 -9.96
N GLU A 19 23.48 -8.95 -9.21
CA GLU A 19 22.47 -8.49 -8.26
C GLU A 19 21.17 -8.12 -8.97
N GLY A 20 21.25 -7.48 -10.14
CA GLY A 20 20.11 -7.18 -10.98
C GLY A 20 19.35 -8.42 -11.44
N LYS A 21 20.05 -9.50 -11.80
CA LYS A 21 19.42 -10.78 -12.17
C LYS A 21 18.72 -11.43 -10.98
N LEU A 22 19.33 -11.39 -9.78
CA LEU A 22 18.68 -11.88 -8.57
C LEU A 22 17.40 -11.11 -8.27
N LEU A 23 17.45 -9.78 -8.34
CA LEU A 23 16.28 -8.92 -8.14
C LEU A 23 15.19 -9.21 -9.19
N ARG A 24 15.56 -9.37 -10.45
CA ARG A 24 14.62 -9.72 -11.53
C ARG A 24 13.88 -11.03 -11.22
N ASN A 25 14.59 -12.06 -10.75
CA ASN A 25 13.97 -13.33 -10.39
C ASN A 25 12.99 -13.20 -9.21
N GLN A 26 13.32 -12.38 -8.22
CA GLN A 26 12.41 -12.08 -7.10
C GLN A 26 11.16 -11.33 -7.59
N ILE A 27 11.34 -10.35 -8.48
CA ILE A 27 10.23 -9.60 -9.09
C ILE A 27 9.34 -10.52 -9.92
N ASP A 28 9.93 -11.46 -10.66
CA ASP A 28 9.17 -12.46 -11.43
C ASP A 28 8.31 -13.33 -10.49
N THR A 29 8.89 -13.85 -9.43
CA THR A 29 8.16 -14.63 -8.41
C THR A 29 6.98 -13.85 -7.84
N ILE A 30 7.19 -12.57 -7.47
CA ILE A 30 6.12 -11.69 -6.96
C ILE A 30 5.07 -11.46 -8.04
N TYR A 31 5.50 -11.20 -9.28
CA TYR A 31 4.59 -10.97 -10.40
C TYR A 31 3.68 -12.17 -10.65
N GLN A 32 4.24 -13.38 -10.70
CA GLN A 32 3.47 -14.61 -10.88
C GLN A 32 2.48 -14.84 -9.73
N PHE A 33 2.91 -14.63 -8.50
CA PHE A 33 2.04 -14.73 -7.32
C PHE A 33 0.87 -13.73 -7.36
N MET A 34 1.14 -12.50 -7.84
CA MET A 34 0.15 -11.41 -7.90
C MET A 34 -0.69 -11.43 -9.17
N ASN A 35 -0.40 -12.31 -10.14
CA ASN A 35 -1.14 -12.36 -11.39
C ASN A 35 -2.62 -12.63 -11.12
N HIS A 36 -3.50 -11.85 -11.74
CA HIS A 36 -4.95 -11.82 -11.51
C HIS A 36 -5.40 -11.46 -10.08
N ARG A 37 -4.47 -11.08 -9.19
CA ARG A 37 -4.75 -10.74 -7.78
C ARG A 37 -4.31 -9.32 -7.41
N TRP A 38 -4.08 -8.48 -8.38
CA TRP A 38 -3.64 -7.10 -8.15
C TRP A 38 -4.67 -6.29 -7.37
N GLY A 39 -4.28 -5.86 -6.18
CA GLY A 39 -5.14 -5.11 -5.28
C GLY A 39 -5.95 -5.96 -4.30
N ASP A 40 -5.80 -7.28 -4.31
CA ASP A 40 -6.38 -8.14 -3.29
C ASP A 40 -5.67 -8.00 -1.94
N LEU A 41 -6.41 -8.26 -0.87
CA LEU A 41 -5.82 -8.42 0.45
C LEU A 41 -5.17 -9.81 0.56
N THR A 42 -3.87 -9.84 0.88
CA THR A 42 -3.19 -11.12 1.09
C THR A 42 -3.60 -11.79 2.41
N PRO A 43 -3.44 -13.12 2.56
CA PRO A 43 -3.64 -13.80 3.85
C PRO A 43 -2.80 -13.21 4.99
N LEU A 44 -1.57 -12.76 4.68
CA LEU A 44 -0.73 -12.03 5.64
C LEU A 44 -1.36 -10.70 6.03
N GLY A 45 -1.87 -9.93 5.06
CA GLY A 45 -2.58 -8.68 5.32
C GLY A 45 -3.79 -8.87 6.23
N ALA A 46 -4.59 -9.91 5.99
CA ALA A 46 -5.72 -10.24 6.86
C ALA A 46 -5.27 -10.58 8.30
N ARG A 47 -4.16 -11.33 8.47
CA ARG A 47 -3.58 -11.57 9.81
C ARG A 47 -3.12 -10.28 10.48
N GLN A 48 -2.46 -9.40 9.74
CA GLN A 48 -2.02 -8.10 10.27
C GLN A 48 -3.18 -7.25 10.77
N HIS A 49 -4.33 -7.26 10.07
CA HIS A 49 -5.53 -6.57 10.54
C HIS A 49 -6.11 -7.18 11.82
N ARG A 50 -6.12 -8.51 11.97
CA ARG A 50 -6.46 -9.17 13.23
C ARG A 50 -5.50 -8.79 14.36
N ASP A 51 -4.21 -8.82 14.12
CA ASP A 51 -3.21 -8.39 15.10
C ASP A 51 -3.36 -6.91 15.49
N MET A 52 -3.80 -6.05 14.58
CA MET A 52 -4.14 -4.66 14.89
C MET A 52 -5.35 -4.56 15.83
N ALA A 53 -6.41 -5.34 15.60
CA ALA A 53 -7.58 -5.40 16.48
C ALA A 53 -7.17 -5.77 17.90
N ARG A 54 -6.36 -6.84 18.04
CA ARG A 54 -5.81 -7.28 19.33
C ARG A 54 -5.04 -6.17 20.04
N ARG A 55 -4.07 -5.54 19.35
CA ARG A 55 -3.26 -4.45 19.92
C ARG A 55 -4.11 -3.25 20.31
N MET A 56 -5.09 -2.89 19.48
CA MET A 56 -6.01 -1.79 19.74
C MET A 56 -6.84 -2.05 21.01
N TYR A 57 -7.42 -3.24 21.15
CA TYR A 57 -8.15 -3.63 22.34
C TYR A 57 -7.29 -3.51 23.60
N HIS A 58 -6.08 -4.10 23.60
CA HIS A 58 -5.22 -4.07 24.78
C HIS A 58 -4.75 -2.66 25.13
N ARG A 59 -4.46 -1.83 24.13
CA ARG A 59 -3.99 -0.44 24.35
C ARG A 59 -5.09 0.49 24.85
N PHE A 60 -6.32 0.31 24.37
CA PHE A 60 -7.45 1.18 24.63
C PHE A 60 -8.57 0.45 25.36
N ARG A 61 -8.24 -0.51 26.19
CA ARG A 61 -9.19 -1.36 26.90
C ARG A 61 -10.36 -0.61 27.56
N PRO A 62 -10.17 0.54 28.24
CA PRO A 62 -11.29 1.28 28.85
C PRO A 62 -12.36 1.72 27.84
N ALA A 63 -11.99 1.99 26.58
CA ALA A 63 -12.95 2.34 25.53
C ALA A 63 -13.82 1.15 25.09
N PHE A 64 -13.35 -0.09 25.30
CA PHE A 64 -14.05 -1.32 24.94
C PHE A 64 -14.71 -2.00 26.14
N THR A 65 -14.52 -1.49 27.34
CA THR A 65 -15.10 -2.03 28.59
C THR A 65 -15.64 -0.88 29.45
N PRO A 66 -16.63 -0.11 28.92
CA PRO A 66 -17.19 1.01 29.69
C PRO A 66 -17.97 0.50 30.91
N GLN A 67 -18.15 1.37 31.91
CA GLN A 67 -18.81 1.02 33.16
C GLN A 67 -20.28 0.62 32.99
N ASP A 68 -20.98 1.20 32.00
CA ASP A 68 -22.37 0.88 31.67
C ASP A 68 -22.51 -0.45 30.86
N GLY A 69 -21.39 -1.06 30.50
CA GLY A 69 -21.33 -2.34 29.79
C GLY A 69 -21.79 -2.32 28.33
N LYS A 70 -22.19 -1.16 27.81
CA LYS A 70 -22.66 -1.02 26.42
C LYS A 70 -21.56 -0.50 25.51
N VAL A 71 -21.22 -1.26 24.49
CA VAL A 71 -20.27 -0.86 23.45
C VAL A 71 -20.90 -1.03 22.09
N THR A 72 -20.92 0.04 21.30
CA THR A 72 -21.28 -0.01 19.90
C THR A 72 -20.05 0.31 19.05
N LEU A 73 -19.69 -0.62 18.18
CA LEU A 73 -18.55 -0.48 17.28
C LEU A 73 -19.05 -0.34 15.84
N VAL A 74 -18.83 0.83 15.26
CA VAL A 74 -19.16 1.10 13.86
C VAL A 74 -17.87 1.06 13.04
N ALA A 75 -17.74 0.06 12.20
CA ALA A 75 -16.61 -0.08 11.30
C ALA A 75 -16.99 0.44 9.90
N GLN A 76 -16.23 1.40 9.40
CA GLN A 76 -16.47 2.02 8.11
C GLN A 76 -15.34 1.75 7.14
N SER A 77 -15.68 1.47 5.89
CA SER A 77 -14.70 1.34 4.81
C SER A 77 -15.24 1.89 3.49
N THR A 78 -14.33 2.06 2.53
CA THR A 78 -14.75 2.24 1.13
C THR A 78 -15.23 0.92 0.56
N THR A 79 -15.90 0.97 -0.61
CA THR A 79 -16.36 -0.23 -1.34
C THR A 79 -15.25 -0.98 -2.08
N VAL A 80 -13.99 -0.58 -1.92
CA VAL A 80 -12.84 -1.30 -2.50
C VAL A 80 -12.72 -2.67 -1.85
N PRO A 81 -12.69 -3.79 -2.60
CA PRO A 81 -12.74 -5.15 -2.05
C PRO A 81 -11.71 -5.41 -0.95
N ARG A 82 -10.45 -5.00 -1.14
CA ARG A 82 -9.41 -5.16 -0.10
C ARG A 82 -9.71 -4.37 1.18
N SER A 83 -10.34 -3.19 1.06
CA SER A 83 -10.71 -2.37 2.23
C SER A 83 -11.84 -3.04 3.03
N MET A 84 -12.84 -3.58 2.33
CA MET A 84 -13.92 -4.37 2.96
C MET A 84 -13.37 -5.64 3.63
N ALA A 85 -12.47 -6.36 2.96
CA ALA A 85 -11.83 -7.54 3.53
C ALA A 85 -10.96 -7.20 4.76
N SER A 86 -10.27 -6.06 4.74
CA SER A 86 -9.50 -5.55 5.88
C SER A 86 -10.39 -5.23 7.08
N MET A 87 -11.49 -4.52 6.82
CA MET A 87 -12.50 -4.21 7.83
C MET A 87 -13.09 -5.49 8.44
N ALA A 88 -13.48 -6.44 7.60
CA ALA A 88 -14.06 -7.71 8.05
C ALA A 88 -13.06 -8.53 8.91
N ALA A 89 -11.78 -8.60 8.50
CA ALA A 89 -10.75 -9.28 9.26
C ALA A 89 -10.50 -8.62 10.64
N PHE A 90 -10.50 -7.30 10.69
CA PHE A 90 -10.36 -6.53 11.95
C PHE A 90 -11.56 -6.76 12.87
N VAL A 91 -12.78 -6.62 12.36
CA VAL A 91 -14.02 -6.76 13.15
C VAL A 91 -14.20 -8.19 13.65
N ALA A 92 -13.87 -9.19 12.83
CA ALA A 92 -13.99 -10.60 13.23
C ALA A 92 -13.12 -10.91 14.47
N ASP A 93 -11.90 -10.38 14.53
CA ASP A 93 -11.01 -10.58 15.67
C ASP A 93 -11.43 -9.73 16.88
N MET A 94 -11.84 -8.47 16.65
CA MET A 94 -12.32 -7.58 17.71
C MET A 94 -13.54 -8.17 18.46
N ARG A 95 -14.43 -8.86 17.78
CA ARG A 95 -15.57 -9.55 18.40
C ARG A 95 -15.14 -10.56 19.47
N GLY A 96 -13.99 -11.21 19.28
CA GLY A 96 -13.47 -12.16 20.26
C GLY A 96 -13.08 -11.49 21.58
N TYR A 97 -12.67 -10.24 21.54
CA TYR A 97 -12.30 -9.45 22.73
C TYR A 97 -13.47 -8.69 23.35
N THR A 98 -14.52 -8.43 22.59
CA THR A 98 -15.70 -7.64 22.99
C THR A 98 -17.00 -8.38 22.68
N PRO A 99 -17.25 -9.54 23.30
CA PRO A 99 -18.38 -10.41 22.92
C PRO A 99 -19.77 -9.79 23.17
N THR A 100 -19.85 -8.80 24.04
CA THR A 100 -21.10 -8.07 24.37
C THR A 100 -21.30 -6.82 23.53
N ALA A 101 -20.34 -6.44 22.68
CA ALA A 101 -20.44 -5.26 21.84
C ALA A 101 -21.37 -5.50 20.65
N GLU A 102 -22.12 -4.47 20.30
CA GLU A 102 -22.87 -4.41 19.04
C GLU A 102 -21.92 -3.96 17.91
N PHE A 103 -21.96 -4.67 16.80
CA PHE A 103 -21.10 -4.37 15.64
C PHE A 103 -21.96 -4.01 14.42
N SER A 104 -21.64 -2.87 13.83
CA SER A 104 -22.12 -2.48 12.52
C SER A 104 -20.94 -2.36 11.55
N MET A 105 -21.09 -2.91 10.35
CA MET A 105 -20.12 -2.74 9.25
C MET A 105 -20.81 -2.00 8.10
N ASP A 106 -20.24 -0.85 7.74
CA ASP A 106 -20.82 0.02 6.71
C ASP A 106 -19.79 0.36 5.63
N PRO A 107 -19.66 -0.49 4.59
CA PRO A 107 -18.88 -0.18 3.41
C PRO A 107 -19.68 0.75 2.49
N SER A 108 -19.20 1.98 2.28
CA SER A 108 -19.92 2.95 1.46
C SER A 108 -19.00 3.85 0.63
N ASN A 109 -19.44 4.20 -0.58
CA ASN A 109 -18.83 5.27 -1.37
C ASN A 109 -19.04 6.66 -0.75
N GLY A 110 -20.00 6.82 0.17
CA GLY A 110 -20.19 8.04 0.92
C GLY A 110 -18.98 8.46 1.75
N TYR A 111 -18.12 7.52 2.09
CA TYR A 111 -16.87 7.78 2.80
C TYR A 111 -15.67 8.15 1.92
N ASP A 112 -15.86 8.22 0.59
CA ASP A 112 -14.75 8.54 -0.34
C ASP A 112 -14.14 9.92 -0.06
N ASN A 113 -14.91 10.90 0.39
CA ASN A 113 -14.39 12.23 0.73
C ASN A 113 -13.43 12.23 1.92
N THR A 114 -13.60 11.32 2.86
CA THR A 114 -12.74 11.18 4.04
C THR A 114 -11.68 10.10 3.88
N LEU A 115 -12.09 8.90 3.51
CA LEU A 115 -11.20 7.74 3.39
C LEU A 115 -10.37 7.72 2.09
N ARG A 116 -10.81 8.47 1.08
CA ARG A 116 -10.13 8.62 -0.23
C ARG A 116 -9.98 10.08 -0.63
N PHE A 117 -9.64 10.94 0.35
CA PHE A 117 -9.47 12.39 0.17
C PHE A 117 -8.60 12.76 -1.05
N PHE A 118 -7.67 11.90 -1.42
CA PHE A 118 -6.80 12.06 -2.59
C PHE A 118 -7.56 12.05 -3.94
N LYS A 119 -8.85 11.65 -3.98
CA LYS A 119 -9.72 11.76 -5.15
C LYS A 119 -10.43 13.11 -5.24
N GLY A 120 -10.43 13.90 -4.19
CA GLY A 120 -11.07 15.23 -4.15
C GLY A 120 -10.47 16.19 -5.18
N LYS A 121 -11.32 17.02 -5.78
CA LYS A 121 -10.90 17.99 -6.84
C LYS A 121 -9.76 18.90 -6.37
N GLU A 122 -9.84 19.41 -5.15
CA GLU A 122 -8.84 20.31 -4.58
C GLU A 122 -7.47 19.62 -4.46
N TYR A 123 -7.46 18.39 -3.95
CA TYR A 123 -6.23 17.60 -3.84
C TYR A 123 -5.65 17.29 -5.24
N GLN A 124 -6.49 16.92 -6.20
CA GLN A 124 -6.05 16.68 -7.58
C GLN A 124 -5.51 17.96 -8.25
N GLN A 125 -6.12 19.13 -7.98
CA GLN A 125 -5.60 20.41 -8.45
C GLN A 125 -4.25 20.74 -7.81
N TYR A 126 -4.11 20.52 -6.50
CA TYR A 126 -2.84 20.68 -5.80
C TYR A 126 -1.76 19.77 -6.40
N LEU A 127 -2.09 18.51 -6.65
CA LEU A 127 -1.16 17.57 -7.28
C LEU A 127 -0.81 17.96 -8.73
N SER A 128 -1.77 18.44 -9.51
CA SER A 128 -1.53 18.75 -10.93
C SER A 128 -0.80 20.09 -11.14
N LYS A 129 -1.13 21.12 -10.34
CA LYS A 129 -0.68 22.50 -10.53
C LYS A 129 0.29 22.99 -9.45
N GLY A 130 0.64 22.16 -8.47
CA GLY A 130 1.42 22.55 -7.31
C GLY A 130 2.83 23.04 -7.67
N SER A 131 3.20 24.22 -7.19
CA SER A 131 4.54 24.80 -7.32
C SER A 131 5.62 23.95 -6.63
N TRP A 132 5.24 23.13 -5.66
CA TRP A 132 6.10 22.20 -4.94
C TRP A 132 6.80 21.18 -5.87
N LYS A 133 6.24 20.90 -7.04
CA LYS A 133 6.83 19.96 -8.01
C LYS A 133 8.23 20.38 -8.45
N LYS A 134 8.44 21.67 -8.69
CA LYS A 134 9.77 22.19 -9.06
C LYS A 134 10.77 22.01 -7.92
N ILE A 135 10.34 22.28 -6.69
CA ILE A 135 11.16 22.12 -5.49
C ILE A 135 11.51 20.65 -5.27
N LEU A 136 10.50 19.78 -5.36
CA LEU A 136 10.71 18.35 -5.23
C LEU A 136 11.67 17.82 -6.31
N ARG A 137 11.48 18.23 -7.55
CA ARG A 137 12.36 17.81 -8.66
C ARG A 137 13.81 18.23 -8.40
N ALA A 138 14.05 19.49 -8.05
CA ALA A 138 15.41 19.98 -7.73
C ALA A 138 16.02 19.23 -6.53
N TYR A 139 15.22 18.90 -5.51
CA TYR A 139 15.67 18.08 -4.39
C TYR A 139 16.05 16.66 -4.84
N GLN A 140 15.20 16.03 -5.65
CA GLN A 140 15.43 14.68 -6.17
C GLN A 140 16.70 14.63 -7.04
N GLU A 141 16.89 15.59 -7.95
CA GLU A 141 18.08 15.68 -8.79
C GLU A 141 19.38 15.72 -7.97
N LYS A 142 19.34 16.42 -6.85
CA LYS A 142 20.49 16.52 -5.94
C LYS A 142 20.72 15.26 -5.10
N HIS A 143 19.65 14.48 -4.79
CA HIS A 143 19.69 13.42 -3.79
C HIS A 143 19.36 12.03 -4.34
N THR A 144 19.12 11.88 -5.65
CA THR A 144 18.84 10.56 -6.23
C THR A 144 20.07 9.65 -6.10
N PRO A 145 19.92 8.50 -5.46
CA PRO A 145 21.04 7.58 -5.22
C PRO A 145 21.37 6.76 -6.48
N THR A 146 22.20 7.30 -7.36
CA THR A 146 22.66 6.60 -8.58
C THR A 146 23.37 5.29 -8.26
N ARG A 147 24.01 5.17 -7.11
CA ARG A 147 24.68 3.93 -6.65
C ARG A 147 23.78 2.69 -6.66
N LEU A 148 22.48 2.85 -6.43
CA LEU A 148 21.54 1.72 -6.48
C LEU A 148 21.36 1.23 -7.92
N ILE A 149 21.26 2.17 -8.86
CA ILE A 149 21.11 1.88 -10.28
C ILE A 149 22.35 1.14 -10.79
N ASP A 150 23.54 1.66 -10.50
CA ASP A 150 24.81 1.05 -10.91
C ASP A 150 25.04 -0.35 -10.30
N ARG A 151 24.42 -0.63 -9.14
CA ARG A 151 24.44 -1.95 -8.53
C ARG A 151 23.55 -2.97 -9.23
N ILE A 152 22.43 -2.49 -9.79
CA ILE A 152 21.41 -3.35 -10.43
C ILE A 152 21.66 -3.48 -11.93
N PHE A 153 22.09 -2.38 -12.56
CA PHE A 153 22.27 -2.30 -14.00
C PHE A 153 23.74 -2.09 -14.39
N LYS A 154 24.12 -2.62 -15.52
CA LYS A 154 25.41 -2.34 -16.17
C LYS A 154 25.37 -1.01 -16.90
N LYS A 155 26.54 -0.49 -17.31
CA LYS A 155 26.65 0.70 -18.16
C LYS A 155 25.74 0.59 -19.38
N GLY A 156 25.10 1.69 -19.76
CA GLY A 156 24.14 1.74 -20.87
C GLY A 156 22.69 1.57 -20.42
N TRP A 157 22.42 1.55 -19.13
CA TRP A 157 21.07 1.50 -18.56
C TRP A 157 20.21 2.73 -18.92
N GLU A 158 20.84 3.84 -19.28
CA GLU A 158 20.18 5.09 -19.68
C GLU A 158 19.24 4.91 -20.87
N GLN A 159 19.53 3.94 -21.74
CA GLN A 159 18.65 3.60 -22.88
C GLN A 159 17.28 3.03 -22.45
N ILE A 160 17.15 2.52 -21.22
CA ILE A 160 15.91 1.95 -20.69
C ILE A 160 15.34 2.75 -19.50
N ILE A 161 16.15 3.56 -18.86
CA ILE A 161 15.78 4.47 -17.77
C ILE A 161 16.28 5.86 -18.13
N PRO A 162 15.60 6.58 -19.03
CA PRO A 162 16.07 7.88 -19.50
C PRO A 162 16.00 8.97 -18.40
N ASP A 163 15.16 8.75 -17.39
CA ASP A 163 15.04 9.62 -16.22
C ASP A 163 15.00 8.77 -14.93
N PRO A 164 16.11 8.67 -14.20
CA PRO A 164 16.20 7.86 -12.99
C PRO A 164 15.43 8.46 -11.79
N ILE A 165 14.83 9.63 -11.94
CA ILE A 165 14.08 10.33 -10.89
C ILE A 165 12.57 10.03 -10.98
N THR A 166 12.08 9.59 -12.13
CA THR A 166 10.69 9.20 -12.37
C THR A 166 10.49 7.71 -12.31
#